data_9179c4beb42dfdd590f453ed50edf41a
#
_entry.id   9179c4beb42dfdd590f453ed50edf41a
#
_cell.length_a   1.000
_cell.length_b   1.000
_cell.length_c   1.000
_cell.angle_alpha   90.00
_cell.angle_beta   90.00
_cell.angle_gamma   90.00
#
_symmetry.space_group_name_H-M   'P 1'
#
loop_
_entity.id
_entity.type
_entity.pdbx_description
1 polymer ?
#
loop_
_entity_poly.entity_id
_entity_poly.type
_entity_poly.pdbx_seq_one_letter_code
_entity_poly.pdbx_strand_id
1 'polypeptide(L)'
;TESAVKLPSSSERDYIGTPRAEGFVKRYLSEDGAPAFGFVGLLPVDKNEDIFDFARSLDGGEWMDMWNKKSGAVRVKLPEFGFDYKVELKDVLAVLGVTDMFDPGKADLGGIADCAMSCSRMIHQTHIEVDRNGTRAAAATAAVFDSAAMSSDKVLVFDRPFMFMIVDYATGIPLFIGVVTNI
;
A
#
# COMPACT_ATOMS: atom_id res chain seq x y z
N THR A 1 0.36 -31.70 -0.48
CA THR A 1 -0.46 -31.24 0.66
C THR A 1 -0.53 -29.72 0.56
N GLU A 2 -1.60 -29.21 -0.07
CA GLU A 2 -1.91 -27.78 -0.05
C GLU A 2 -2.15 -27.38 1.40
N SER A 3 -1.25 -26.59 1.97
CA SER A 3 -1.50 -25.90 3.22
C SER A 3 -2.54 -24.83 2.92
N ALA A 4 -3.77 -25.01 3.43
CA ALA A 4 -4.79 -23.98 3.33
C ALA A 4 -4.27 -22.70 4.00
N VAL A 5 -4.11 -21.64 3.22
CA VAL A 5 -3.68 -20.33 3.73
C VAL A 5 -4.72 -19.86 4.75
N LYS A 6 -4.29 -19.64 5.97
CA LYS A 6 -5.16 -19.17 7.03
C LYS A 6 -5.39 -17.67 6.85
N LEU A 7 -6.61 -17.29 6.46
CA LEU A 7 -7.00 -15.90 6.28
C LEU A 7 -7.60 -15.35 7.59
N PRO A 8 -6.86 -14.58 8.40
CA PRO A 8 -7.41 -13.87 9.54
C PRO A 8 -8.55 -12.95 9.13
N SER A 9 -9.58 -12.83 9.96
CA SER A 9 -10.75 -12.00 9.70
C SER A 9 -10.74 -10.78 10.59
N SER A 10 -10.99 -9.61 10.02
CA SER A 10 -11.23 -8.35 10.73
C SER A 10 -12.50 -7.66 10.24
N SER A 11 -13.01 -6.71 11.03
CA SER A 11 -14.14 -5.87 10.65
C SER A 11 -13.65 -4.43 10.52
N GLU A 12 -13.78 -3.86 9.33
CA GLU A 12 -13.33 -2.50 9.02
C GLU A 12 -14.56 -1.59 8.77
N ARG A 13 -14.38 -0.29 9.00
CA ARG A 13 -15.48 0.69 8.90
C ARG A 13 -15.53 1.40 7.56
N ASP A 14 -14.46 1.33 6.79
CA ASP A 14 -14.28 2.05 5.53
C ASP A 14 -14.18 1.06 4.37
N TYR A 15 -15.34 0.66 3.86
CA TYR A 15 -15.40 0.03 2.54
C TYR A 15 -15.16 1.08 1.46
N ILE A 16 -14.41 0.72 0.43
CA ILE A 16 -14.21 1.51 -0.78
C ILE A 16 -14.52 0.69 -2.01
N GLY A 17 -15.05 1.30 -3.05
CA GLY A 17 -15.33 0.59 -4.29
C GLY A 17 -15.87 1.44 -5.41
N THR A 18 -15.64 0.94 -6.62
CA THR A 18 -16.19 1.37 -7.90
C THR A 18 -16.79 0.14 -8.60
N PRO A 19 -17.42 0.28 -9.76
CA PRO A 19 -17.82 -0.87 -10.58
C PRO A 19 -16.66 -1.80 -10.96
N ARG A 20 -15.42 -1.30 -10.91
CA ARG A 20 -14.22 -2.01 -11.34
C ARG A 20 -13.36 -2.53 -10.18
N ALA A 21 -13.39 -1.87 -9.04
CA ALA A 21 -12.55 -2.16 -7.89
C ALA A 21 -13.36 -2.24 -6.61
N GLU A 22 -12.97 -3.13 -5.71
CA GLU A 22 -13.52 -3.19 -4.36
C GLU A 22 -12.40 -3.35 -3.33
N GLY A 23 -12.59 -2.78 -2.15
CA GLY A 23 -11.56 -2.82 -1.12
C GLY A 23 -11.99 -2.26 0.22
N PHE A 24 -11.02 -2.08 1.09
CA PHE A 24 -11.22 -1.56 2.43
C PHE A 24 -10.06 -0.66 2.85
N VAL A 25 -10.30 0.15 3.89
CA VAL A 25 -9.27 0.91 4.58
C VAL A 25 -9.23 0.50 6.04
N LYS A 26 -8.07 0.04 6.50
CA LYS A 26 -7.76 -0.18 7.92
C LYS A 26 -7.03 1.06 8.46
N ARG A 27 -7.61 1.70 9.46
CA ARG A 27 -7.04 2.91 10.05
C ARG A 27 -5.90 2.57 10.99
N TYR A 28 -4.79 3.27 10.86
CA TYR A 28 -3.72 3.30 11.85
C TYR A 28 -3.85 4.57 12.67
N LEU A 29 -4.11 4.38 13.96
CA LEU A 29 -4.32 5.49 14.89
C LEU A 29 -2.98 5.96 15.44
N SER A 30 -2.83 7.28 15.57
CA SER A 30 -1.75 7.89 16.34
C SER A 30 -2.02 7.80 17.86
N GLU A 31 -1.09 8.26 18.67
CA GLU A 31 -1.18 8.20 20.13
C GLU A 31 -2.40 8.97 20.69
N ASP A 32 -2.84 10.02 20.01
CA ASP A 32 -4.04 10.80 20.33
C ASP A 32 -5.35 10.15 19.86
N GLY A 33 -5.27 8.98 19.20
CA GLY A 33 -6.41 8.23 18.68
C GLY A 33 -6.96 8.72 17.34
N ALA A 34 -6.33 9.71 16.71
CA ALA A 34 -6.69 10.14 15.37
C ALA A 34 -6.09 9.21 14.31
N PRO A 35 -6.76 8.98 13.16
CA PRO A 35 -6.17 8.22 12.06
C PRO A 35 -5.02 9.02 11.42
N ALA A 36 -3.79 8.50 11.50
CA ALA A 36 -2.62 9.08 10.85
C ALA A 36 -2.40 8.48 9.46
N PHE A 37 -2.47 7.17 9.36
CA PHE A 37 -2.28 6.43 8.13
C PHE A 37 -3.41 5.42 7.91
N GLY A 38 -3.53 4.92 6.69
CA GLY A 38 -4.45 3.84 6.35
C GLY A 38 -3.75 2.77 5.54
N PHE A 39 -3.95 1.51 5.93
CA PHE A 39 -3.69 0.39 5.03
C PHE A 39 -4.92 0.19 4.15
N VAL A 40 -4.70 0.11 2.86
CA VAL A 40 -5.73 -0.11 1.85
C VAL A 40 -5.45 -1.44 1.17
N GLY A 41 -6.46 -2.30 1.08
CA GLY A 41 -6.44 -3.47 0.21
C GLY A 41 -7.47 -3.28 -0.91
N LEU A 42 -7.07 -3.54 -2.15
CA LEU A 42 -7.92 -3.45 -3.34
C LEU A 42 -7.90 -4.74 -4.14
N LEU A 43 -9.06 -5.15 -4.57
CA LEU A 43 -9.28 -6.26 -5.50
C LEU A 43 -9.93 -5.73 -6.78
N PRO A 44 -9.50 -6.15 -7.97
CA PRO A 44 -10.29 -5.97 -9.18
C PRO A 44 -11.61 -6.75 -9.04
N VAL A 45 -12.72 -6.17 -9.49
CA VAL A 45 -14.03 -6.84 -9.51
C VAL A 45 -14.03 -8.00 -10.51
N ASP A 46 -13.39 -7.79 -11.66
CA ASP A 46 -13.11 -8.91 -12.58
C ASP A 46 -11.99 -9.78 -12.01
N LYS A 47 -12.33 -11.01 -11.66
CA LYS A 47 -11.39 -11.99 -11.09
C LYS A 47 -10.31 -12.47 -12.07
N ASN A 48 -10.49 -12.22 -13.37
CA ASN A 48 -9.56 -12.59 -14.42
C ASN A 48 -8.63 -11.44 -14.82
N GLU A 49 -8.86 -10.23 -14.30
CA GLU A 49 -8.00 -9.09 -14.58
C GLU A 49 -6.61 -9.31 -13.97
N ASP A 50 -5.54 -9.12 -14.76
CA ASP A 50 -4.18 -9.18 -14.26
C ASP A 50 -3.94 -8.06 -13.24
N ILE A 51 -3.36 -8.40 -12.09
CA ILE A 51 -3.18 -7.45 -10.99
C ILE A 51 -2.22 -6.30 -11.33
N PHE A 52 -1.24 -6.54 -12.19
CA PHE A 52 -0.32 -5.49 -12.62
C PHE A 52 -0.99 -4.55 -13.62
N ASP A 53 -1.85 -5.05 -14.50
CA ASP A 53 -2.63 -4.24 -15.43
C ASP A 53 -3.67 -3.42 -14.67
N PHE A 54 -4.33 -4.01 -13.68
CA PHE A 54 -5.21 -3.29 -12.75
C PHE A 54 -4.45 -2.16 -12.05
N ALA A 55 -3.30 -2.45 -11.44
CA ALA A 55 -2.51 -1.45 -10.71
C ALA A 55 -2.00 -0.31 -11.59
N ARG A 56 -1.61 -0.60 -12.84
CA ARG A 56 -1.17 0.41 -13.81
C ARG A 56 -2.29 1.30 -14.33
N SER A 57 -3.48 0.76 -14.41
CA SER A 57 -4.64 1.45 -14.98
C SER A 57 -5.47 2.23 -13.95
N LEU A 58 -5.20 2.05 -12.66
CA LEU A 58 -5.83 2.83 -11.59
C LEU A 58 -5.27 4.26 -11.62
N ASP A 59 -6.06 5.21 -12.07
CA ASP A 59 -5.64 6.60 -12.10
C ASP A 59 -5.94 7.35 -10.77
N GLY A 60 -5.30 8.52 -10.62
CA GLY A 60 -5.45 9.31 -9.40
C GLY A 60 -6.86 9.85 -9.17
N GLY A 61 -7.63 10.07 -10.24
CA GLY A 61 -9.01 10.54 -10.16
C GLY A 61 -9.93 9.43 -9.63
N GLU A 62 -9.83 8.23 -10.18
CA GLU A 62 -10.57 7.05 -9.72
C GLU A 62 -10.22 6.74 -8.27
N TRP A 63 -8.93 6.78 -7.91
CA TRP A 63 -8.49 6.58 -6.55
C TRP A 63 -9.12 7.60 -5.58
N MET A 64 -9.03 8.89 -5.89
CA MET A 64 -9.58 9.94 -5.04
C MET A 64 -11.10 9.87 -4.92
N ASP A 65 -11.78 9.44 -5.97
CA ASP A 65 -13.23 9.17 -5.94
C ASP A 65 -13.58 8.05 -4.95
N MET A 66 -12.84 6.93 -4.97
CA MET A 66 -12.99 5.85 -4.00
C MET A 66 -12.69 6.33 -2.58
N TRP A 67 -11.60 7.08 -2.41
CA TRP A 67 -11.17 7.61 -1.12
C TRP A 67 -12.22 8.52 -0.49
N ASN A 68 -12.79 9.42 -1.26
CA ASN A 68 -13.79 10.38 -0.78
C ASN A 68 -15.16 9.75 -0.51
N LYS A 69 -15.46 8.63 -1.18
CA LYS A 69 -16.72 7.89 -1.03
C LYS A 69 -16.65 6.72 -0.06
N LYS A 70 -15.51 6.57 0.65
CA LYS A 70 -15.34 5.47 1.61
C LYS A 70 -16.43 5.51 2.67
N SER A 71 -17.09 4.40 2.88
CA SER A 71 -18.19 4.30 3.84
C SER A 71 -18.65 2.85 4.06
N GLY A 72 -19.25 2.62 5.20
CA GLY A 72 -19.88 1.34 5.51
C GLY A 72 -18.91 0.30 6.04
N ALA A 73 -19.46 -0.59 6.86
CA ALA A 73 -18.72 -1.67 7.45
C ALA A 73 -18.49 -2.79 6.44
N VAL A 74 -17.34 -3.44 6.54
CA VAL A 74 -16.95 -4.58 5.72
C VAL A 74 -16.18 -5.59 6.56
N ARG A 75 -16.49 -6.86 6.39
CA ARG A 75 -15.69 -7.95 6.96
C ARG A 75 -14.62 -8.35 5.96
N VAL A 76 -13.37 -8.35 6.41
CA VAL A 76 -12.21 -8.60 5.58
C VAL A 76 -11.54 -9.90 6.01
N LYS A 77 -11.18 -10.73 5.05
CA LYS A 77 -10.27 -11.85 5.22
C LYS A 77 -9.01 -11.56 4.40
N LEU A 78 -7.91 -11.23 5.09
CA LEU A 78 -6.65 -10.84 4.49
C LEU A 78 -5.56 -11.84 4.90
N PRO A 79 -4.74 -12.35 3.97
CA PRO A 79 -3.57 -13.16 4.32
C PRO A 79 -2.54 -12.34 5.08
N GLU A 80 -1.76 -12.99 5.93
CA GLU A 80 -0.51 -12.42 6.43
C GLU A 80 0.53 -12.52 5.31
N PHE A 81 1.28 -11.45 5.09
CA PHE A 81 2.33 -11.42 4.07
C PHE A 81 3.47 -10.50 4.47
N GLY A 82 4.64 -10.77 3.90
CA GLY A 82 5.79 -9.91 4.07
C GLY A 82 6.80 -10.17 2.96
N PHE A 83 7.47 -9.11 2.52
CA PHE A 83 8.54 -9.20 1.53
C PHE A 83 9.48 -8.01 1.59
N ASP A 84 10.67 -8.24 1.08
CA ASP A 84 11.66 -7.22 0.78
C ASP A 84 11.61 -6.88 -0.71
N TYR A 85 11.66 -5.59 -1.01
CA TYR A 85 11.80 -5.10 -2.37
C TYR A 85 13.04 -4.23 -2.47
N LYS A 86 13.85 -4.46 -3.51
CA LYS A 86 15.06 -3.69 -3.77
C LYS A 86 15.20 -3.45 -5.25
N VAL A 87 15.42 -2.20 -5.63
CA VAL A 87 15.62 -1.78 -7.02
C VAL A 87 16.71 -0.72 -7.12
N GLU A 88 17.46 -0.75 -8.21
CA GLU A 88 18.38 0.34 -8.59
C GLU A 88 17.60 1.37 -9.42
N LEU A 89 17.57 2.61 -8.97
CA LEU A 89 16.73 3.66 -9.54
C LEU A 89 17.38 4.46 -10.66
N LYS A 90 18.68 4.26 -10.94
CA LYS A 90 19.41 5.09 -11.91
C LYS A 90 18.71 5.17 -13.27
N ASP A 91 18.36 4.03 -13.85
CA ASP A 91 17.73 3.98 -15.17
C ASP A 91 16.30 4.52 -15.14
N VAL A 92 15.56 4.24 -14.07
CA VAL A 92 14.20 4.77 -13.88
C VAL A 92 14.21 6.29 -13.77
N LEU A 93 15.13 6.85 -13.01
CA LEU A 93 15.29 8.30 -12.84
C LEU A 93 15.76 8.96 -14.13
N ALA A 94 16.62 8.30 -14.90
CA ALA A 94 17.06 8.80 -16.20
C ALA A 94 15.87 8.93 -17.19
N VAL A 95 14.96 7.95 -17.21
CA VAL A 95 13.72 8.03 -18.02
C VAL A 95 12.82 9.17 -17.55
N LEU A 96 12.81 9.48 -16.26
CA LEU A 96 12.08 10.61 -15.68
C LEU A 96 12.79 11.97 -15.85
N GLY A 97 13.95 12.01 -16.54
CA GLY A 97 14.70 13.22 -16.84
C GLY A 97 15.74 13.60 -15.78
N VAL A 98 15.94 12.80 -14.74
CA VAL A 98 16.98 13.04 -13.72
C VAL A 98 18.28 12.38 -14.18
N THR A 99 19.08 13.10 -14.96
CA THR A 99 20.31 12.58 -15.58
C THR A 99 21.58 13.17 -14.97
N ASP A 100 21.58 14.47 -14.69
CA ASP A 100 22.78 15.25 -14.39
C ASP A 100 23.49 14.79 -13.11
N MET A 101 22.74 14.36 -12.08
CA MET A 101 23.34 13.85 -10.85
C MET A 101 24.18 12.58 -11.04
N PHE A 102 23.97 11.84 -12.14
CA PHE A 102 24.70 10.61 -12.48
C PHE A 102 25.86 10.86 -13.46
N ASP A 103 25.97 12.07 -14.03
CA ASP A 103 27.02 12.46 -14.97
C ASP A 103 28.15 13.19 -14.21
N PRO A 104 29.39 12.64 -14.15
CA PRO A 104 30.49 13.28 -13.46
C PRO A 104 30.83 14.70 -13.98
N GLY A 105 30.43 15.00 -15.24
CA GLY A 105 30.69 16.32 -15.86
C GLY A 105 29.60 17.35 -15.60
N LYS A 106 28.44 16.93 -15.05
CA LYS A 106 27.27 17.79 -14.86
C LYS A 106 26.74 17.81 -13.43
N ALA A 107 27.09 16.79 -12.64
CA ALA A 107 26.59 16.67 -11.28
C ALA A 107 27.04 17.86 -10.43
N ASP A 108 26.07 18.52 -9.81
CA ASP A 108 26.29 19.55 -8.79
C ASP A 108 25.79 19.04 -7.46
N LEU A 109 26.66 18.43 -6.68
CA LEU A 109 26.41 17.90 -5.34
C LEU A 109 27.20 18.68 -4.27
N GLY A 110 27.55 19.92 -4.55
CA GLY A 110 28.33 20.79 -3.66
C GLY A 110 27.67 21.03 -2.28
N GLY A 111 26.35 20.81 -2.14
CA GLY A 111 25.67 20.82 -0.86
C GLY A 111 25.96 19.60 0.05
N ILE A 112 26.59 18.54 -0.48
CA ILE A 112 26.93 17.32 0.25
C ILE A 112 28.42 17.30 0.63
N ALA A 113 29.29 17.72 -0.29
CA ALA A 113 30.73 17.73 -0.05
C ALA A 113 31.46 18.79 -0.92
N ASP A 114 32.59 19.30 -0.42
CA ASP A 114 33.43 20.31 -1.11
C ASP A 114 34.35 19.69 -2.17
N CYS A 115 33.89 18.65 -2.87
CA CYS A 115 34.65 18.02 -3.96
C CYS A 115 33.74 17.65 -5.12
N ALA A 116 34.31 17.57 -6.33
CA ALA A 116 33.56 17.08 -7.49
C ALA A 116 33.17 15.63 -7.30
N MET A 117 31.87 15.37 -7.33
CA MET A 117 31.28 14.02 -7.14
C MET A 117 30.04 13.85 -7.99
N SER A 118 29.72 12.62 -8.30
CA SER A 118 28.47 12.22 -8.94
C SER A 118 27.86 11.00 -8.25
N CYS A 119 26.58 10.79 -8.41
CA CYS A 119 25.91 9.62 -7.88
C CYS A 119 26.19 8.41 -8.79
N SER A 120 26.93 7.42 -8.32
CA SER A 120 27.21 6.22 -9.09
C SER A 120 26.05 5.23 -9.09
N ARG A 121 25.34 5.12 -7.96
CA ARG A 121 24.21 4.20 -7.77
C ARG A 121 23.17 4.82 -6.84
N MET A 122 21.89 4.60 -7.13
CA MET A 122 20.79 4.92 -6.25
C MET A 122 19.95 3.67 -6.01
N ILE A 123 19.89 3.24 -4.76
CA ILE A 123 19.19 2.02 -4.37
C ILE A 123 17.96 2.41 -3.56
N HIS A 124 16.80 1.94 -3.99
CA HIS A 124 15.57 1.98 -3.20
C HIS A 124 15.32 0.59 -2.60
N GLN A 125 15.16 0.55 -1.30
CA GLN A 125 14.87 -0.70 -0.59
C GLN A 125 13.69 -0.48 0.34
N THR A 126 12.74 -1.40 0.29
CA THR A 126 11.52 -1.37 1.10
C THR A 126 11.33 -2.72 1.75
N HIS A 127 10.93 -2.72 3.01
CA HIS A 127 10.45 -3.90 3.73
C HIS A 127 9.00 -3.66 4.13
N ILE A 128 8.14 -4.64 3.92
CA ILE A 128 6.78 -4.63 4.42
C ILE A 128 6.46 -5.96 5.09
N GLU A 129 5.79 -5.90 6.23
CA GLU A 129 5.26 -7.04 6.93
C GLU A 129 3.85 -6.70 7.42
N VAL A 130 2.88 -7.50 7.03
CA VAL A 130 1.47 -7.36 7.42
C VAL A 130 1.04 -8.64 8.12
N ASP A 131 0.77 -8.53 9.41
CA ASP A 131 0.31 -9.62 10.25
C ASP A 131 -1.01 -9.25 10.96
N ARG A 132 -1.54 -10.16 11.77
CA ARG A 132 -2.78 -9.92 12.54
C ARG A 132 -2.67 -8.83 13.59
N ASN A 133 -1.46 -8.39 13.97
CA ASN A 133 -1.21 -7.30 14.93
C ASN A 133 -1.07 -5.94 14.24
N GLY A 134 -1.04 -5.92 12.91
CA GLY A 134 -0.92 -4.70 12.10
C GLY A 134 0.18 -4.78 11.05
N THR A 135 0.57 -3.63 10.51
CA THR A 135 1.72 -3.50 9.61
C THR A 135 2.91 -3.01 10.42
N ARG A 136 4.03 -3.71 10.38
CA ARG A 136 5.27 -3.27 11.05
C ARG A 136 5.97 -2.17 10.24
N ALA A 137 5.33 -1.05 10.10
CA ALA A 137 5.98 0.21 9.78
C ALA A 137 5.70 1.25 10.87
N ALA A 138 4.81 0.93 11.82
CA ALA A 138 4.50 1.77 12.98
C ALA A 138 4.28 0.87 14.20
N ALA A 139 5.25 0.83 15.10
CA ALA A 139 5.08 0.24 16.40
C ALA A 139 4.14 1.13 17.24
N ALA A 140 2.85 0.89 17.15
CA ALA A 140 1.89 1.39 18.13
C ALA A 140 0.96 0.23 18.49
N THR A 141 0.98 -0.16 19.75
CA THR A 141 0.09 -1.16 20.33
C THR A 141 -1.34 -0.63 20.29
N ALA A 142 -2.04 -0.84 19.19
CA ALA A 142 -3.48 -0.62 19.15
C ALA A 142 -4.16 -1.82 19.80
N ALA A 143 -4.67 -1.66 21.02
CA ALA A 143 -5.60 -2.60 21.59
C ALA A 143 -6.82 -2.66 20.69
N VAL A 144 -7.01 -3.79 20.01
CA VAL A 144 -8.21 -4.06 19.23
C VAL A 144 -9.33 -4.31 20.23
N PHE A 145 -10.09 -3.28 20.53
CA PHE A 145 -11.40 -3.49 21.15
C PHE A 145 -12.33 -3.98 20.04
N ASP A 146 -12.65 -5.25 20.08
CA ASP A 146 -13.78 -5.84 19.36
C ASP A 146 -15.06 -5.24 19.96
N SER A 147 -15.41 -4.04 19.50
CA SER A 147 -16.71 -3.46 19.85
C SER A 147 -17.78 -4.17 19.02
N ALA A 148 -18.75 -4.69 19.75
CA ALA A 148 -19.98 -5.34 19.35
C ALA A 148 -20.29 -5.29 17.85
N ALA A 149 -20.33 -6.46 17.25
CA ALA A 149 -20.74 -6.82 15.90
C ALA A 149 -21.43 -5.69 15.11
N MET A 150 -20.67 -4.91 14.36
CA MET A 150 -21.23 -4.22 13.22
C MET A 150 -21.62 -5.31 12.21
N SER A 151 -22.92 -5.59 12.12
CA SER A 151 -23.47 -6.50 11.12
C SER A 151 -23.18 -5.90 9.75
N SER A 152 -22.16 -6.39 9.08
CA SER A 152 -21.93 -6.10 7.68
C SER A 152 -22.20 -7.36 6.88
N ASP A 153 -23.14 -7.29 5.96
CA ASP A 153 -23.39 -8.36 5.00
C ASP A 153 -22.28 -8.44 3.92
N LYS A 154 -21.45 -7.41 3.83
CA LYS A 154 -20.36 -7.35 2.85
C LYS A 154 -19.10 -8.04 3.38
N VAL A 155 -18.58 -8.98 2.60
CA VAL A 155 -17.36 -9.73 2.92
C VAL A 155 -16.39 -9.63 1.76
N LEU A 156 -15.17 -9.15 2.03
CA LEU A 156 -14.06 -9.18 1.10
C LEU A 156 -13.09 -10.30 1.48
N VAL A 157 -12.76 -11.14 0.52
CA VAL A 157 -11.81 -12.24 0.71
C VAL A 157 -10.64 -12.05 -0.24
N PHE A 158 -9.46 -11.82 0.34
CA PHE A 158 -8.19 -11.61 -0.38
C PHE A 158 -7.51 -12.97 -0.57
N ASP A 159 -8.12 -13.82 -1.38
CA ASP A 159 -7.67 -15.19 -1.73
C ASP A 159 -7.08 -15.27 -3.14
N ARG A 160 -6.84 -14.13 -3.76
CA ARG A 160 -6.25 -13.98 -5.10
C ARG A 160 -5.36 -12.76 -5.13
N PRO A 161 -4.52 -12.57 -6.18
CA PRO A 161 -3.67 -11.39 -6.30
C PRO A 161 -4.42 -10.09 -6.04
N PHE A 162 -3.81 -9.22 -5.25
CA PHE A 162 -4.41 -7.94 -4.85
C PHE A 162 -3.37 -6.82 -4.79
N MET A 163 -3.85 -5.60 -4.92
CA MET A 163 -3.08 -4.39 -4.70
C MET A 163 -3.23 -3.92 -3.26
N PHE A 164 -2.17 -3.39 -2.68
CA PHE A 164 -2.24 -2.69 -1.41
C PHE A 164 -1.57 -1.33 -1.47
N MET A 165 -1.98 -0.44 -0.56
CA MET A 165 -1.35 0.86 -0.36
C MET A 165 -1.26 1.17 1.14
N ILE A 166 -0.24 1.94 1.51
CA ILE A 166 -0.22 2.70 2.77
C ILE A 166 -0.43 4.16 2.37
N VAL A 167 -1.42 4.79 2.95
CA VAL A 167 -1.82 6.15 2.58
C VAL A 167 -1.77 7.09 3.78
N ASP A 168 -1.46 8.35 3.54
CA ASP A 168 -1.76 9.42 4.50
C ASP A 168 -3.28 9.54 4.64
N TYR A 169 -3.79 9.38 5.86
CA TYR A 169 -5.24 9.28 6.05
C TYR A 169 -5.97 10.60 5.84
N ALA A 170 -5.31 11.73 6.05
CA ALA A 170 -5.91 13.05 5.88
C ALA A 170 -6.09 13.41 4.40
N THR A 171 -5.12 13.07 3.57
CA THR A 171 -5.07 13.48 2.16
C THR A 171 -5.45 12.36 1.18
N GLY A 172 -5.36 11.10 1.58
CA GLY A 172 -5.49 9.94 0.70
C GLY A 172 -4.28 9.70 -0.21
N ILE A 173 -3.19 10.44 -0.02
CA ILE A 173 -1.99 10.31 -0.84
C ILE A 173 -1.28 8.98 -0.51
N PRO A 174 -1.05 8.10 -1.50
CA PRO A 174 -0.29 6.89 -1.29
C PRO A 174 1.18 7.18 -0.99
N LEU A 175 1.69 6.59 0.10
CA LEU A 175 3.10 6.61 0.52
C LEU A 175 3.81 5.32 0.08
N PHE A 176 3.08 4.21 0.06
CA PHE A 176 3.53 2.91 -0.43
C PHE A 176 2.45 2.31 -1.31
N ILE A 177 2.88 1.68 -2.39
CA ILE A 177 2.02 0.95 -3.31
C ILE A 177 2.71 -0.37 -3.64
N GLY A 178 1.97 -1.46 -3.60
CA GLY A 178 2.47 -2.77 -3.97
C GLY A 178 1.39 -3.74 -4.40
N VAL A 179 1.81 -4.88 -4.93
CA VAL A 179 0.94 -5.99 -5.30
C VAL A 179 1.41 -7.27 -4.63
N VAL A 180 0.47 -8.07 -4.18
CA VAL A 180 0.70 -9.41 -3.65
C VAL A 180 0.19 -10.40 -4.69
N THR A 181 1.06 -11.27 -5.18
CA THR A 181 0.75 -12.21 -6.26
C THR A 181 0.65 -13.65 -5.78
N ASN A 182 1.34 -13.99 -4.69
CA ASN A 182 1.34 -15.34 -4.12
C ASN A 182 0.61 -15.29 -2.76
N ILE A 183 -0.44 -16.07 -2.66
CA ILE A 183 -1.30 -16.17 -1.47
C ILE A 183 -1.39 -17.62 -1.02
#